data_783aef089441381cfdbc60ffdac802cd
#
_entry.id   783aef089441381cfdbc60ffdac802cd
#
_cell.length_a   1.000
_cell.length_b   1.000
_cell.length_c   1.000
_cell.angle_alpha   90.00
_cell.angle_beta   90.00
_cell.angle_gamma   90.00
#
_symmetry.space_group_name_H-M   'P 1'
#
loop_
_entity.id
_entity.type
_entity.pdbx_description
1 polymer ?
#
loop_
_entity_poly.entity_id
_entity_poly.type
_entity_poly.pdbx_seq_one_letter_code
_entity_poly.pdbx_strand_id
1 'polypeptide(L)'
;MPSIVRKFLSKKLVLAATLATVGATAMAQEVTPVDKPPLAKGWKLETVATGAPQPWGMAWLPDGRMLVTGKQGTLHVLNGKGFQQIPLDGLPNLYASGQGGLLDIAVHPADKTNPRIYLTMSSGTDEENRTVLVQGVFDGKRVTGIKQLFAVNLAKSGGQHFGSRLLFLPDNTLLMSIGDGGNTPQRIGNMLARDHAQSLASHTGKILHLTDAGQPVGKGAFSGQANARPEIHSYGHRNVQGLARDPKSGRVYANEHGSRGGDEINVIAAGKNYGWPLQSYTLDYSTRAPIGMKVVPGTEQPIVVWTPSPAPSGLAFYTGKAFPQWQGSLFSGSLAGQDVRRVQLDAQGKVTAQELLPVGKRVRDVRQGPDGQLYVLTDEAKGSLLRIVPR
;
A
#
# COMPACT_ATOMS: atom_id res chain seq x y z
N MET A 1 22.73 -89.88 29.77
CA MET A 1 23.62 -88.82 29.34
C MET A 1 22.87 -88.03 28.25
N PRO A 2 22.30 -86.85 28.47
CA PRO A 2 21.70 -86.05 27.40
C PRO A 2 22.63 -84.90 26.96
N SER A 3 22.73 -84.77 25.63
CA SER A 3 23.49 -83.76 24.91
C SER A 3 22.76 -82.44 24.88
N ILE A 4 23.50 -81.39 25.23
CA ILE A 4 23.03 -79.99 25.21
C ILE A 4 23.21 -79.40 23.81
N VAL A 5 22.13 -79.06 23.13
CA VAL A 5 22.18 -78.31 21.86
C VAL A 5 22.13 -76.83 22.17
N ARG A 6 23.19 -76.08 21.89
CA ARG A 6 23.26 -74.62 21.95
C ARG A 6 22.61 -74.01 20.70
N LYS A 7 21.51 -73.24 20.88
CA LYS A 7 20.94 -72.39 19.85
C LYS A 7 21.72 -71.11 19.81
N PHE A 8 22.35 -70.75 18.68
CA PHE A 8 22.89 -69.47 18.37
C PHE A 8 21.73 -68.53 17.88
N LEU A 9 21.43 -67.50 18.63
CA LEU A 9 20.59 -66.34 18.18
C LEU A 9 21.45 -65.34 17.42
N SER A 10 21.26 -65.21 16.12
CA SER A 10 21.84 -64.16 15.32
C SER A 10 21.03 -62.88 15.54
N LYS A 11 21.61 -61.87 16.17
CA LYS A 11 21.08 -60.50 16.23
C LYS A 11 21.29 -59.82 14.88
N LYS A 12 20.21 -59.61 14.11
CA LYS A 12 20.23 -58.71 12.94
C LYS A 12 20.25 -57.27 13.44
N LEU A 13 21.35 -56.58 13.20
CA LEU A 13 21.51 -55.16 13.41
C LEU A 13 20.77 -54.43 12.27
N VAL A 14 19.63 -53.78 12.56
CA VAL A 14 18.93 -52.92 11.60
C VAL A 14 19.56 -51.54 11.74
N LEU A 15 20.38 -51.16 10.77
CA LEU A 15 20.94 -49.83 10.65
C LEU A 15 19.85 -48.90 10.04
N ALA A 16 19.19 -48.09 10.86
CA ALA A 16 18.27 -47.04 10.39
C ALA A 16 19.11 -45.86 9.88
N ALA A 17 19.22 -45.73 8.57
CA ALA A 17 19.78 -44.55 7.93
C ALA A 17 18.75 -43.43 7.99
N THR A 18 18.92 -42.48 8.91
CA THR A 18 18.20 -41.20 8.92
C THR A 18 18.73 -40.35 7.77
N LEU A 19 17.96 -40.26 6.66
CA LEU A 19 18.18 -39.23 5.66
C LEU A 19 17.79 -37.88 6.27
N ALA A 20 18.77 -37.10 6.65
CA ALA A 20 18.60 -35.69 6.92
C ALA A 20 18.38 -34.99 5.57
N THR A 21 17.14 -34.70 5.23
CA THR A 21 16.81 -33.78 4.13
C THR A 21 17.27 -32.37 4.56
N VAL A 22 18.46 -31.99 4.12
CA VAL A 22 18.89 -30.58 4.16
C VAL A 22 18.01 -29.87 3.14
N GLY A 23 16.94 -29.24 3.62
CA GLY A 23 16.14 -28.33 2.82
C GLY A 23 17.04 -27.18 2.39
N ALA A 24 17.44 -27.15 1.13
CA ALA A 24 18.07 -25.99 0.53
C ALA A 24 17.05 -24.84 0.60
N THR A 25 17.21 -23.95 1.57
CA THR A 25 16.53 -22.66 1.58
C THR A 25 17.01 -21.93 0.33
N ALA A 26 16.15 -21.82 -0.68
CA ALA A 26 16.41 -21.01 -1.84
C ALA A 26 16.73 -19.59 -1.33
N MET A 27 17.97 -19.15 -1.52
CA MET A 27 18.37 -17.77 -1.21
C MET A 27 17.52 -16.85 -2.05
N ALA A 28 16.89 -15.87 -1.42
CA ALA A 28 16.13 -14.85 -2.13
C ALA A 28 17.05 -14.16 -3.15
N GLN A 29 16.60 -14.08 -4.39
CA GLN A 29 17.40 -13.51 -5.48
C GLN A 29 17.25 -11.99 -5.49
N GLU A 30 18.36 -11.27 -5.71
CA GLU A 30 18.36 -9.82 -5.91
C GLU A 30 17.49 -9.45 -7.12
N VAL A 31 16.65 -8.41 -6.96
CA VAL A 31 15.81 -7.85 -8.04
C VAL A 31 16.63 -6.80 -8.81
N THR A 32 16.65 -6.90 -10.14
CA THR A 32 17.30 -5.91 -10.97
C THR A 32 16.42 -4.66 -11.11
N PRO A 33 16.88 -3.47 -10.69
CA PRO A 33 16.13 -2.24 -10.86
C PRO A 33 15.88 -1.89 -12.33
N VAL A 34 14.66 -1.40 -12.63
CA VAL A 34 14.26 -0.93 -13.94
C VAL A 34 14.27 0.59 -13.97
N ASP A 35 14.93 1.17 -14.98
CA ASP A 35 14.98 2.62 -15.17
C ASP A 35 13.73 3.10 -15.95
N LYS A 36 13.72 2.90 -17.24
CA LYS A 36 12.70 3.42 -18.15
C LYS A 36 12.08 2.32 -19.00
N PRO A 37 10.92 1.78 -18.60
CA PRO A 37 10.17 0.85 -19.43
C PRO A 37 9.77 1.46 -20.78
N PRO A 38 9.48 0.64 -21.82
CA PRO A 38 8.98 1.13 -23.11
C PRO A 38 7.61 1.80 -22.96
N LEU A 39 7.24 2.61 -23.97
CA LEU A 39 5.94 3.28 -24.00
C LEU A 39 4.82 2.30 -24.36
N ALA A 40 3.73 2.32 -23.62
CA ALA A 40 2.49 1.64 -23.97
C ALA A 40 1.87 2.24 -25.25
N LYS A 41 1.16 1.41 -26.01
CA LYS A 41 0.51 1.81 -27.28
C LYS A 41 -1.00 1.59 -27.22
N GLY A 42 -1.74 2.21 -28.15
CA GLY A 42 -3.18 1.99 -28.35
C GLY A 42 -4.09 2.64 -27.30
N TRP A 43 -3.62 3.66 -26.60
CA TRP A 43 -4.35 4.40 -25.57
C TRP A 43 -4.22 5.92 -25.75
N LYS A 44 -5.11 6.65 -25.12
CA LYS A 44 -5.07 8.13 -24.98
C LYS A 44 -5.66 8.54 -23.63
N LEU A 45 -5.40 9.80 -23.23
CA LEU A 45 -6.05 10.43 -22.09
C LEU A 45 -7.25 11.24 -22.53
N GLU A 46 -8.33 11.14 -21.77
CA GLU A 46 -9.49 12.04 -21.85
C GLU A 46 -9.61 12.80 -20.52
N THR A 47 -9.79 14.12 -20.60
CA THR A 47 -10.08 14.95 -19.44
C THR A 47 -11.55 14.79 -19.07
N VAL A 48 -11.83 14.25 -17.88
CA VAL A 48 -13.19 14.10 -17.33
C VAL A 48 -13.61 15.38 -16.63
N ALA A 49 -12.76 15.91 -15.73
CA ALA A 49 -13.01 17.13 -14.97
C ALA A 49 -11.71 17.81 -14.58
N THR A 50 -11.79 19.10 -14.23
CA THR A 50 -10.66 19.90 -13.78
C THR A 50 -11.04 20.72 -12.53
N GLY A 51 -10.02 21.17 -11.77
CA GLY A 51 -10.22 22.07 -10.65
C GLY A 51 -10.43 21.38 -9.30
N ALA A 52 -10.10 20.09 -9.15
CA ALA A 52 -10.08 19.44 -7.84
C ALA A 52 -9.01 20.10 -6.94
N PRO A 53 -9.37 20.67 -5.76
CA PRO A 53 -8.38 21.36 -4.92
C PRO A 53 -7.43 20.40 -4.23
N GLN A 54 -6.15 20.43 -4.58
CA GLN A 54 -5.08 19.57 -4.01
C GLN A 54 -5.54 18.12 -3.77
N PRO A 55 -6.02 17.41 -4.80
CA PRO A 55 -6.68 16.13 -4.61
C PRO A 55 -5.69 15.05 -4.14
N TRP A 56 -6.20 14.06 -3.36
CA TRP A 56 -5.36 12.97 -2.89
C TRP A 56 -5.93 11.58 -3.20
N GLY A 57 -7.18 11.32 -2.88
CA GLY A 57 -7.84 10.03 -3.10
C GLY A 57 -9.19 10.19 -3.76
N MET A 58 -9.66 9.14 -4.46
CA MET A 58 -10.98 9.09 -5.08
C MET A 58 -11.70 7.79 -4.75
N ALA A 59 -13.03 7.83 -4.62
CA ALA A 59 -13.87 6.66 -4.41
C ALA A 59 -15.23 6.84 -5.07
N TRP A 60 -15.89 5.72 -5.40
CA TRP A 60 -17.25 5.75 -5.96
C TRP A 60 -18.28 5.39 -4.91
N LEU A 61 -19.35 6.16 -4.88
CA LEU A 61 -20.57 5.87 -4.15
C LEU A 61 -21.34 4.74 -4.85
N PRO A 62 -22.25 4.04 -4.13
CA PRO A 62 -23.08 2.98 -4.74
C PRO A 62 -23.96 3.45 -5.89
N ASP A 63 -24.30 4.74 -5.95
CA ASP A 63 -25.06 5.38 -7.01
C ASP A 63 -24.22 5.81 -8.22
N GLY A 64 -22.91 5.52 -8.20
CA GLY A 64 -21.96 5.83 -9.27
C GLY A 64 -21.32 7.23 -9.18
N ARG A 65 -21.76 8.10 -8.28
CA ARG A 65 -21.07 9.38 -8.06
C ARG A 65 -19.66 9.16 -7.51
N MET A 66 -18.72 9.99 -7.94
CA MET A 66 -17.33 9.95 -7.47
C MET A 66 -17.10 11.01 -6.40
N LEU A 67 -16.46 10.59 -5.31
CA LEU A 67 -15.93 11.47 -4.27
C LEU A 67 -14.43 11.63 -4.44
N VAL A 68 -13.91 12.82 -4.14
CA VAL A 68 -12.49 13.16 -4.18
C VAL A 68 -12.11 13.95 -2.93
N THR A 69 -11.09 13.50 -2.21
CA THR A 69 -10.52 14.23 -1.06
C THR A 69 -9.58 15.33 -1.52
N GLY A 70 -9.63 16.47 -0.87
CA GLY A 70 -8.64 17.55 -0.97
C GLY A 70 -7.79 17.63 0.31
N LYS A 71 -6.46 17.70 0.16
CA LYS A 71 -5.51 17.65 1.28
C LYS A 71 -5.80 18.64 2.41
N GLN A 72 -6.42 19.79 2.10
CA GLN A 72 -6.76 20.81 3.08
C GLN A 72 -8.02 20.48 3.91
N GLY A 73 -8.48 19.23 3.91
CA GLY A 73 -9.65 18.81 4.70
C GLY A 73 -10.97 19.00 3.97
N THR A 74 -10.96 19.02 2.65
CA THR A 74 -12.17 19.19 1.83
C THR A 74 -12.56 17.87 1.18
N LEU A 75 -13.87 17.68 0.98
CA LEU A 75 -14.42 16.57 0.21
C LEU A 75 -15.25 17.13 -0.94
N HIS A 76 -15.09 16.53 -2.10
CA HIS A 76 -15.75 16.97 -3.32
C HIS A 76 -16.48 15.83 -3.99
N VAL A 77 -17.63 16.11 -4.62
CA VAL A 77 -18.31 15.22 -5.53
C VAL A 77 -18.06 15.69 -6.97
N LEU A 78 -17.80 14.74 -7.87
CA LEU A 78 -17.74 15.02 -9.31
C LEU A 78 -19.11 15.48 -9.80
N ASN A 79 -19.17 16.68 -10.41
CA ASN A 79 -20.38 17.28 -10.95
C ASN A 79 -20.12 17.84 -12.36
N GLY A 80 -20.61 17.15 -13.38
CA GLY A 80 -20.30 17.49 -14.77
C GLY A 80 -18.80 17.44 -15.06
N LYS A 81 -18.22 18.58 -15.48
CA LYS A 81 -16.78 18.72 -15.76
C LYS A 81 -15.99 19.37 -14.63
N GLY A 82 -16.57 19.50 -13.44
CA GLY A 82 -15.96 20.13 -12.27
C GLY A 82 -16.22 19.35 -10.99
N PHE A 83 -15.87 19.96 -9.86
CA PHE A 83 -16.00 19.39 -8.53
C PHE A 83 -16.79 20.33 -7.64
N GLN A 84 -17.81 19.81 -6.99
CA GLN A 84 -18.60 20.51 -5.99
C GLN A 84 -18.17 20.07 -4.61
N GLN A 85 -17.79 21.02 -3.75
CA GLN A 85 -17.47 20.72 -2.36
C GLN A 85 -18.73 20.30 -1.61
N ILE A 86 -18.59 19.28 -0.77
CA ILE A 86 -19.61 18.81 0.17
C ILE A 86 -19.12 18.96 1.59
N PRO A 87 -20.00 19.25 2.56
CA PRO A 87 -19.60 19.42 3.96
C PRO A 87 -19.07 18.10 4.57
N LEU A 88 -18.02 18.25 5.39
CA LEU A 88 -17.47 17.24 6.28
C LEU A 88 -17.61 17.76 7.72
N ASP A 89 -18.58 17.24 8.46
CA ASP A 89 -18.88 17.74 9.79
C ASP A 89 -18.16 16.89 10.86
N GLY A 90 -17.24 17.53 11.60
CA GLY A 90 -16.58 16.93 12.76
C GLY A 90 -15.25 16.21 12.48
N LEU A 91 -14.48 16.63 11.45
CA LEU A 91 -13.11 16.17 11.30
C LEU A 91 -12.27 16.48 12.55
N PRO A 92 -11.43 15.54 13.04
CA PRO A 92 -10.45 15.83 14.08
C PRO A 92 -9.48 16.93 13.67
N ASN A 93 -8.63 17.39 14.60
CA ASN A 93 -7.60 18.39 14.33
C ASN A 93 -6.70 17.95 13.15
N LEU A 94 -6.95 18.53 11.98
CA LEU A 94 -6.25 18.21 10.73
C LEU A 94 -4.87 18.85 10.70
N TYR A 95 -3.84 18.07 10.46
CA TYR A 95 -2.49 18.54 10.17
C TYR A 95 -2.23 18.49 8.65
N ALA A 96 -2.45 19.61 7.96
CA ALA A 96 -2.33 19.72 6.50
C ALA A 96 -1.02 20.39 6.07
N SER A 97 0.11 19.78 6.38
CA SER A 97 1.44 20.28 6.02
C SER A 97 2.31 19.17 5.38
N GLY A 98 3.21 19.55 4.48
CA GLY A 98 4.06 18.61 3.77
C GLY A 98 3.27 17.56 2.98
N GLN A 99 3.45 16.29 3.31
CA GLN A 99 2.68 15.18 2.76
C GLN A 99 1.37 14.92 3.52
N GLY A 100 1.17 15.56 4.67
CA GLY A 100 -0.01 15.42 5.51
C GLY A 100 -1.24 16.14 4.96
N GLY A 101 -2.40 15.88 5.56
CA GLY A 101 -3.70 16.41 5.21
C GLY A 101 -4.81 15.37 5.31
N LEU A 102 -5.95 15.65 4.69
CA LEU A 102 -6.97 14.65 4.38
C LEU A 102 -6.48 13.85 3.17
N LEU A 103 -6.34 12.54 3.35
CA LEU A 103 -5.59 11.69 2.43
C LEU A 103 -6.53 10.72 1.69
N ASP A 104 -6.51 9.44 2.01
CA ASP A 104 -7.31 8.48 1.26
C ASP A 104 -8.78 8.44 1.68
N ILE A 105 -9.60 7.91 0.78
CA ILE A 105 -11.03 7.71 0.95
C ILE A 105 -11.43 6.31 0.48
N ALA A 106 -12.28 5.66 1.27
CA ALA A 106 -12.93 4.42 0.87
C ALA A 106 -14.42 4.46 1.27
N VAL A 107 -15.26 3.88 0.43
CA VAL A 107 -16.69 3.68 0.69
C VAL A 107 -16.88 2.24 1.14
N HIS A 108 -17.66 2.01 2.20
CA HIS A 108 -17.90 0.65 2.69
C HIS A 108 -18.60 -0.20 1.61
N PRO A 109 -18.06 -1.36 1.21
CA PRO A 109 -18.52 -2.07 0.03
C PRO A 109 -19.92 -2.69 0.17
N ALA A 110 -20.34 -3.00 1.40
CA ALA A 110 -21.65 -3.58 1.66
C ALA A 110 -22.80 -2.55 1.74
N ASP A 111 -22.49 -1.27 1.94
CA ASP A 111 -23.50 -0.23 2.13
C ASP A 111 -24.06 0.23 0.78
N LYS A 112 -25.39 0.20 0.64
CA LYS A 112 -26.08 0.60 -0.60
C LYS A 112 -26.76 1.96 -0.49
N THR A 113 -27.20 2.32 0.70
CA THR A 113 -27.85 3.61 1.03
C THR A 113 -27.14 4.21 2.23
N ASN A 114 -26.99 5.53 2.26
CA ASN A 114 -26.26 6.26 3.30
C ASN A 114 -24.92 5.57 3.66
N PRO A 115 -24.02 5.38 2.69
CA PRO A 115 -22.84 4.57 2.88
C PRO A 115 -21.90 5.19 3.91
N ARG A 116 -21.24 4.33 4.68
CA ARG A 116 -20.12 4.72 5.53
C ARG A 116 -18.93 5.10 4.66
N ILE A 117 -18.36 6.25 4.97
CA ILE A 117 -17.18 6.80 4.31
C ILE A 117 -16.02 6.73 5.30
N TYR A 118 -14.95 6.09 4.88
CA TYR A 118 -13.71 5.95 5.64
C TYR A 118 -12.68 6.90 5.05
N LEU A 119 -12.04 7.66 5.92
CA LEU A 119 -11.03 8.65 5.56
C LEU A 119 -9.78 8.43 6.40
N THR A 120 -8.63 8.49 5.77
CA THR A 120 -7.36 8.62 6.49
C THR A 120 -6.91 10.06 6.45
N MET A 121 -6.28 10.50 7.53
CA MET A 121 -5.73 11.84 7.62
C MET A 121 -4.56 11.89 8.60
N SER A 122 -3.73 12.91 8.47
CA SER A 122 -2.80 13.28 9.52
C SER A 122 -3.50 14.23 10.50
N SER A 123 -3.34 13.97 11.80
CA SER A 123 -3.97 14.74 12.88
C SER A 123 -2.93 15.14 13.92
N GLY A 124 -3.02 16.37 14.42
CA GLY A 124 -2.12 16.95 15.42
C GLY A 124 -1.52 18.28 15.02
N THR A 125 -0.26 18.51 15.41
CA THR A 125 0.53 19.72 15.12
C THR A 125 1.83 19.37 14.36
N ASP A 126 2.68 20.35 14.08
CA ASP A 126 3.99 20.08 13.48
C ASP A 126 4.93 19.30 14.41
N GLU A 127 4.81 19.54 15.71
CA GLU A 127 5.63 18.90 16.74
C GLU A 127 5.12 17.50 17.06
N GLU A 128 3.79 17.30 17.03
CA GLU A 128 3.17 16.03 17.40
C GLU A 128 1.98 15.71 16.50
N ASN A 129 2.18 14.84 15.52
CA ASN A 129 1.14 14.40 14.61
C ASN A 129 1.21 12.90 14.35
N ARG A 130 0.10 12.34 13.88
CA ARG A 130 -0.02 10.91 13.55
C ARG A 130 -1.08 10.67 12.49
N THR A 131 -1.00 9.53 11.82
CA THR A 131 -2.07 9.08 10.92
C THR A 131 -3.24 8.53 11.75
N VAL A 132 -4.46 8.94 11.39
CA VAL A 132 -5.71 8.44 11.97
C VAL A 132 -6.65 7.95 10.89
N LEU A 133 -7.52 7.01 11.28
CA LEU A 133 -8.67 6.56 10.49
C LEU A 133 -9.94 7.12 11.11
N VAL A 134 -10.73 7.81 10.31
CA VAL A 134 -12.05 8.30 10.71
C VAL A 134 -13.13 7.70 9.83
N GLN A 135 -14.35 7.65 10.32
CA GLN A 135 -15.53 7.16 9.61
C GLN A 135 -16.70 8.11 9.84
N GLY A 136 -17.42 8.46 8.79
CA GLY A 136 -18.69 9.16 8.85
C GLY A 136 -19.73 8.47 7.97
N VAL A 137 -20.95 9.02 7.89
CA VAL A 137 -22.04 8.54 7.04
C VAL A 137 -22.38 9.61 6.01
N PHE A 138 -22.43 9.23 4.75
CA PHE A 138 -22.85 10.13 3.67
C PHE A 138 -24.36 10.05 3.48
N ASP A 139 -25.07 11.16 3.73
CA ASP A 139 -26.55 11.24 3.66
C ASP A 139 -27.08 11.65 2.27
N GLY A 140 -26.21 11.68 1.26
CA GLY A 140 -26.52 12.14 -0.09
C GLY A 140 -26.07 13.58 -0.37
N LYS A 141 -25.81 14.39 0.66
CA LYS A 141 -25.42 15.80 0.55
C LYS A 141 -24.15 16.16 1.33
N ARG A 142 -23.89 15.50 2.46
CA ARG A 142 -22.76 15.72 3.37
C ARG A 142 -22.31 14.44 4.06
N VAL A 143 -21.15 14.47 4.69
CA VAL A 143 -20.71 13.42 5.60
C VAL A 143 -20.86 13.90 7.03
N THR A 144 -21.61 13.16 7.83
CA THR A 144 -21.93 13.49 9.22
C THR A 144 -21.53 12.37 10.18
N GLY A 145 -21.55 12.66 11.48
CA GLY A 145 -21.24 11.67 12.52
C GLY A 145 -19.82 11.15 12.44
N ILE A 146 -18.87 12.01 12.02
CA ILE A 146 -17.46 11.62 11.89
C ILE A 146 -16.91 11.27 13.26
N LYS A 147 -16.37 10.05 13.37
CA LYS A 147 -15.70 9.54 14.57
C LYS A 147 -14.35 8.95 14.20
N GLN A 148 -13.38 9.11 15.09
CA GLN A 148 -12.09 8.45 14.98
C GLN A 148 -12.24 6.97 15.37
N LEU A 149 -11.85 6.08 14.44
CA LEU A 149 -11.87 4.63 14.66
C LEU A 149 -10.51 4.12 15.14
N PHE A 150 -9.44 4.71 14.62
CA PHE A 150 -8.07 4.26 14.90
C PHE A 150 -7.09 5.44 14.87
N ALA A 151 -6.03 5.33 15.67
CA ALA A 151 -4.88 6.24 15.63
C ALA A 151 -3.57 5.44 15.77
N VAL A 152 -2.57 5.81 14.99
CA VAL A 152 -1.19 5.31 15.13
C VAL A 152 -0.70 5.59 16.55
N ASN A 153 -0.11 4.59 17.20
CA ASN A 153 0.27 4.67 18.63
C ASN A 153 1.42 5.63 18.92
N LEU A 154 2.30 5.89 17.96
CA LEU A 154 3.39 6.84 18.11
C LEU A 154 3.11 8.10 17.30
N ALA A 155 3.27 9.25 17.95
CA ALA A 155 3.31 10.53 17.25
C ALA A 155 4.73 10.82 16.75
N LYS A 156 4.80 11.66 15.74
CA LYS A 156 6.04 12.16 15.15
C LYS A 156 5.93 13.66 14.91
N SER A 157 7.05 14.33 14.65
CA SER A 157 7.06 15.70 14.16
C SER A 157 7.18 15.76 12.64
N GLY A 158 6.84 16.90 12.07
CA GLY A 158 6.96 17.21 10.65
C GLY A 158 6.01 16.46 9.72
N GLY A 159 6.01 16.86 8.47
CA GLY A 159 5.00 16.50 7.47
C GLY A 159 5.40 15.39 6.50
N GLN A 160 6.09 14.32 6.92
CA GLN A 160 6.55 13.26 6.02
C GLN A 160 5.95 11.89 6.34
N HIS A 161 5.87 11.03 5.33
CA HIS A 161 5.61 9.57 5.38
C HIS A 161 4.42 9.16 6.25
N PHE A 162 3.22 9.52 5.84
CA PHE A 162 1.98 9.11 6.51
C PHE A 162 1.42 7.76 6.03
N GLY A 163 1.87 7.25 4.86
CA GLY A 163 1.25 6.10 4.22
C GLY A 163 -0.17 6.42 3.78
N SER A 164 -1.16 5.93 4.54
CA SER A 164 -2.58 6.32 4.51
C SER A 164 -3.47 5.60 3.52
N ARG A 165 -2.97 4.74 2.64
CA ARG A 165 -3.80 4.03 1.66
C ARG A 165 -4.73 3.01 2.35
N LEU A 166 -6.00 2.97 1.92
CA LEU A 166 -7.03 2.05 2.36
C LEU A 166 -7.37 1.02 1.26
N LEU A 167 -7.61 -0.22 1.67
CA LEU A 167 -8.12 -1.27 0.79
C LEU A 167 -9.10 -2.16 1.56
N PHE A 168 -10.39 -2.13 1.22
CA PHE A 168 -11.35 -3.10 1.73
C PHE A 168 -11.12 -4.49 1.13
N LEU A 169 -11.21 -5.50 1.99
CA LEU A 169 -11.18 -6.91 1.64
C LEU A 169 -12.61 -7.46 1.47
N PRO A 170 -12.80 -8.63 0.83
CA PRO A 170 -14.13 -9.18 0.56
C PRO A 170 -14.97 -9.51 1.81
N ASP A 171 -14.32 -9.68 2.96
CA ASP A 171 -14.96 -9.92 4.26
C ASP A 171 -15.34 -8.63 5.01
N ASN A 172 -15.26 -7.47 4.32
CA ASN A 172 -15.49 -6.12 4.86
C ASN A 172 -14.47 -5.66 5.90
N THR A 173 -13.37 -6.37 6.09
CA THR A 173 -12.20 -5.84 6.81
C THR A 173 -11.39 -4.92 5.88
N LEU A 174 -10.47 -4.15 6.43
CA LEU A 174 -9.66 -3.24 5.63
C LEU A 174 -8.17 -3.30 5.98
N LEU A 175 -7.35 -3.16 4.95
CA LEU A 175 -5.94 -2.89 5.09
C LEU A 175 -5.71 -1.37 5.08
N MET A 176 -4.80 -0.91 5.94
CA MET A 176 -4.39 0.50 6.04
C MET A 176 -2.88 0.60 6.10
N SER A 177 -2.28 1.36 5.19
CA SER A 177 -0.83 1.58 5.19
C SER A 177 -0.43 2.73 6.10
N ILE A 178 0.70 2.56 6.80
CA ILE A 178 1.31 3.57 7.67
C ILE A 178 2.78 3.73 7.26
N GLY A 179 3.21 4.97 7.05
CA GLY A 179 4.62 5.29 6.75
C GLY A 179 5.54 5.17 7.98
N ASP A 180 6.83 5.17 7.73
CA ASP A 180 7.86 5.08 8.78
C ASP A 180 8.09 6.38 9.57
N GLY A 181 7.41 7.46 9.20
CA GLY A 181 7.45 8.75 9.88
C GLY A 181 8.40 9.78 9.29
N GLY A 182 9.33 9.42 8.42
CA GLY A 182 10.14 10.40 7.70
C GLY A 182 11.60 10.04 7.49
N ASN A 183 12.27 10.85 6.68
CA ASN A 183 13.68 10.67 6.33
C ASN A 183 14.63 11.02 7.52
N THR A 184 15.82 10.42 7.51
CA THR A 184 16.91 10.81 8.40
C THR A 184 17.19 12.34 8.28
N PRO A 185 17.37 13.07 9.39
CA PRO A 185 17.59 12.60 10.76
C PRO A 185 16.33 12.47 11.64
N GLN A 186 15.12 12.40 11.04
CA GLN A 186 13.86 12.32 11.77
C GLN A 186 13.90 11.22 12.85
N ARG A 187 13.41 11.54 14.05
CA ARG A 187 13.31 10.62 15.19
C ARG A 187 11.89 10.55 15.75
N ILE A 188 11.59 9.39 16.34
CA ILE A 188 10.41 9.19 17.19
C ILE A 188 10.95 8.67 18.51
N GLY A 189 10.81 9.46 19.56
CA GLY A 189 11.53 9.22 20.81
C GLY A 189 13.06 9.19 20.58
N ASN A 190 13.73 8.18 21.11
CA ASN A 190 15.20 8.06 21.02
C ASN A 190 15.69 7.30 19.78
N MET A 191 14.79 6.79 18.92
CA MET A 191 15.13 6.01 17.72
C MET A 191 14.98 6.85 16.46
N LEU A 192 15.73 6.51 15.40
CA LEU A 192 15.41 7.02 14.07
C LEU A 192 13.99 6.55 13.67
N ALA A 193 13.21 7.43 13.05
CA ALA A 193 11.85 7.13 12.68
C ALA A 193 11.75 5.84 11.83
N ARG A 194 12.66 5.68 10.86
CA ARG A 194 12.73 4.50 9.99
C ARG A 194 12.95 3.17 10.75
N ASP A 195 13.64 3.19 11.89
CA ASP A 195 13.99 1.96 12.62
C ASP A 195 12.75 1.35 13.30
N HIS A 196 11.72 2.17 13.59
CA HIS A 196 10.43 1.69 14.07
C HIS A 196 9.72 0.77 13.06
N ALA A 197 10.08 0.81 11.77
CA ALA A 197 9.52 -0.10 10.77
C ALA A 197 9.78 -1.57 11.11
N GLN A 198 10.88 -1.89 11.82
CA GLN A 198 11.20 -3.23 12.29
C GLN A 198 10.61 -3.56 13.67
N SER A 199 10.08 -2.60 14.41
CA SER A 199 9.48 -2.84 15.73
C SER A 199 8.00 -3.22 15.64
N LEU A 200 7.64 -4.39 16.12
CA LEU A 200 6.24 -4.82 16.20
C LEU A 200 5.42 -4.11 17.30
N ALA A 201 6.07 -3.37 18.19
CA ALA A 201 5.41 -2.52 19.18
C ALA A 201 4.93 -1.17 18.61
N SER A 202 5.28 -0.86 17.36
CA SER A 202 4.96 0.38 16.66
C SER A 202 4.12 0.14 15.43
N HIS A 203 3.17 1.04 15.13
CA HIS A 203 2.41 1.03 13.89
C HIS A 203 3.15 1.71 12.71
N THR A 204 4.27 2.42 12.95
CA THR A 204 5.02 3.08 11.88
C THR A 204 5.74 2.09 10.97
N GLY A 205 5.67 2.31 9.66
CA GLY A 205 6.25 1.40 8.67
C GLY A 205 5.53 0.06 8.57
N LYS A 206 4.18 0.07 8.59
CA LYS A 206 3.33 -1.12 8.63
C LYS A 206 2.21 -1.07 7.59
N ILE A 207 1.69 -2.24 7.25
CA ILE A 207 0.32 -2.39 6.79
C ILE A 207 -0.47 -3.01 7.94
N LEU A 208 -1.58 -2.37 8.30
CA LEU A 208 -2.47 -2.80 9.37
C LEU A 208 -3.68 -3.54 8.79
N HIS A 209 -4.25 -4.48 9.55
CA HIS A 209 -5.48 -5.19 9.23
C HIS A 209 -6.53 -4.91 10.29
N LEU A 210 -7.56 -4.17 9.93
CA LEU A 210 -8.58 -3.66 10.82
C LEU A 210 -9.98 -4.17 10.42
N THR A 211 -10.86 -4.32 11.39
CA THR A 211 -12.30 -4.44 11.12
C THR A 211 -12.85 -3.10 10.61
N ASP A 212 -14.05 -3.10 10.06
CA ASP A 212 -14.78 -1.88 9.70
C ASP A 212 -15.07 -0.94 10.88
N ALA A 213 -14.91 -1.42 12.11
CA ALA A 213 -14.96 -0.62 13.33
C ALA A 213 -13.58 -0.12 13.82
N GLY A 214 -12.51 -0.35 13.05
CA GLY A 214 -11.15 0.08 13.40
C GLY A 214 -10.47 -0.77 14.46
N GLN A 215 -11.00 -1.96 14.78
CA GLN A 215 -10.41 -2.90 15.73
C GLN A 215 -9.49 -3.89 15.02
N PRO A 216 -8.53 -4.52 15.72
CA PRO A 216 -7.70 -5.57 15.12
C PRO A 216 -8.55 -6.76 14.67
N VAL A 217 -8.12 -7.43 13.59
CA VAL A 217 -8.78 -8.66 13.11
C VAL A 217 -8.21 -9.88 13.83
N GLY A 218 -9.03 -10.51 14.67
CA GLY A 218 -8.64 -11.68 15.44
C GLY A 218 -7.49 -11.40 16.39
N LYS A 219 -6.56 -12.35 16.50
CA LYS A 219 -5.37 -12.22 17.38
C LYS A 219 -4.19 -11.50 16.69
N GLY A 220 -4.32 -11.13 15.40
CA GLY A 220 -3.26 -10.54 14.61
C GLY A 220 -2.22 -11.55 14.11
N ALA A 221 -1.48 -11.16 13.07
CA ALA A 221 -0.51 -12.01 12.38
C ALA A 221 0.73 -12.35 13.22
N PHE A 222 0.99 -11.57 14.28
CA PHE A 222 2.18 -11.72 15.14
C PHE A 222 1.83 -12.05 16.59
N SER A 223 0.70 -12.66 16.84
CA SER A 223 0.16 -12.96 18.19
C SER A 223 1.08 -13.81 19.09
N GLY A 224 2.07 -14.51 18.50
CA GLY A 224 3.08 -15.27 19.27
C GLY A 224 4.31 -14.44 19.67
N GLN A 225 4.39 -13.17 19.28
CA GLN A 225 5.55 -12.32 19.57
C GLN A 225 5.23 -11.31 20.67
N ALA A 226 6.17 -11.16 21.62
CA ALA A 226 6.02 -10.22 22.73
C ALA A 226 5.89 -8.78 22.23
N ASN A 227 4.96 -8.02 22.83
CA ASN A 227 4.67 -6.62 22.53
C ASN A 227 4.20 -6.34 21.08
N ALA A 228 3.91 -7.35 20.27
CA ALA A 228 3.38 -7.14 18.93
C ALA A 228 1.97 -6.54 19.01
N ARG A 229 1.73 -5.50 18.20
CA ARG A 229 0.41 -4.89 18.04
C ARG A 229 -0.47 -5.81 17.20
N PRO A 230 -1.68 -6.15 17.66
CA PRO A 230 -2.55 -7.12 16.98
C PRO A 230 -3.05 -6.62 15.59
N GLU A 231 -3.02 -5.30 15.37
CA GLU A 231 -3.42 -4.70 14.10
C GLU A 231 -2.42 -4.94 12.96
N ILE A 232 -1.16 -5.31 13.28
CA ILE A 232 -0.10 -5.42 12.28
C ILE A 232 -0.35 -6.64 11.37
N HIS A 233 -0.53 -6.37 10.06
CA HIS A 233 -0.60 -7.37 9.01
C HIS A 233 0.79 -7.74 8.47
N SER A 234 1.60 -6.72 8.16
CA SER A 234 2.99 -6.83 7.71
C SER A 234 3.82 -5.64 8.18
N TYR A 235 5.15 -5.77 8.17
CA TYR A 235 6.06 -4.75 8.68
C TYR A 235 7.31 -4.58 7.81
N GLY A 236 8.15 -3.61 8.14
CA GLY A 236 9.34 -3.32 7.37
C GLY A 236 9.03 -2.54 6.08
N HIS A 237 8.03 -1.67 6.11
CA HIS A 237 7.67 -0.76 5.03
C HIS A 237 8.23 0.64 5.26
N ARG A 238 8.54 1.36 4.17
CA ARG A 238 8.96 2.76 4.26
C ARG A 238 7.77 3.72 4.15
N ASN A 239 7.10 3.76 3.01
CA ASN A 239 5.99 4.69 2.79
C ASN A 239 5.07 4.19 1.67
N VAL A 240 4.24 3.21 1.98
CA VAL A 240 3.29 2.60 1.06
C VAL A 240 2.24 3.62 0.64
N GLN A 241 2.11 3.86 -0.68
CA GLN A 241 1.21 4.86 -1.27
C GLN A 241 0.04 4.26 -2.04
N GLY A 242 0.13 3.02 -2.47
CA GLY A 242 -0.92 2.31 -3.19
C GLY A 242 -1.10 0.90 -2.66
N LEU A 243 -2.35 0.45 -2.62
CA LEU A 243 -2.76 -0.91 -2.34
C LEU A 243 -3.77 -1.36 -3.41
N ALA A 244 -3.57 -2.54 -3.96
CA ALA A 244 -4.50 -3.13 -4.92
C ALA A 244 -4.65 -4.63 -4.67
N ARG A 245 -5.80 -5.19 -5.02
CA ARG A 245 -6.07 -6.62 -4.88
C ARG A 245 -6.44 -7.22 -6.23
N ASP A 246 -5.85 -8.36 -6.55
CA ASP A 246 -6.33 -9.22 -7.62
C ASP A 246 -7.59 -9.97 -7.12
N PRO A 247 -8.76 -9.70 -7.68
CA PRO A 247 -9.99 -10.34 -7.21
C PRO A 247 -10.03 -11.85 -7.49
N LYS A 248 -9.28 -12.34 -8.47
CA LYS A 248 -9.24 -13.74 -8.86
C LYS A 248 -8.36 -14.58 -7.93
N SER A 249 -7.13 -14.15 -7.68
CA SER A 249 -6.17 -14.88 -6.84
C SER A 249 -6.24 -14.50 -5.37
N GLY A 250 -6.82 -13.33 -5.05
CA GLY A 250 -6.83 -12.76 -3.71
C GLY A 250 -5.53 -12.05 -3.32
N ARG A 251 -4.48 -12.08 -4.16
CA ARG A 251 -3.20 -11.43 -3.86
C ARG A 251 -3.37 -9.93 -3.68
N VAL A 252 -2.73 -9.40 -2.66
CA VAL A 252 -2.64 -7.97 -2.41
C VAL A 252 -1.27 -7.48 -2.86
N TYR A 253 -1.25 -6.34 -3.51
CA TYR A 253 -0.06 -5.65 -3.97
C TYR A 253 0.02 -4.28 -3.32
N ALA A 254 1.24 -3.86 -2.99
CA ALA A 254 1.55 -2.51 -2.51
C ALA A 254 2.67 -1.91 -3.34
N ASN A 255 2.59 -0.60 -3.60
CA ASN A 255 3.75 0.16 -4.05
C ASN A 255 4.22 1.11 -2.95
N GLU A 256 5.51 1.35 -2.88
CA GLU A 256 6.09 2.24 -1.87
C GLU A 256 7.31 3.00 -2.36
N HIS A 257 7.55 4.14 -1.72
CA HIS A 257 8.72 4.97 -1.99
C HIS A 257 9.99 4.38 -1.40
N GLY A 258 11.03 4.28 -2.22
CA GLY A 258 12.40 4.30 -1.73
C GLY A 258 12.82 5.70 -1.26
N SER A 259 14.08 5.87 -0.92
CA SER A 259 14.66 7.19 -0.66
C SER A 259 15.14 7.78 -1.99
N ARG A 260 16.38 7.58 -2.37
CA ARG A 260 16.90 7.99 -3.68
C ARG A 260 17.00 6.79 -4.62
N GLY A 261 15.99 6.57 -5.46
CA GLY A 261 15.77 5.31 -6.19
C GLY A 261 15.23 4.21 -5.28
N GLY A 262 15.05 3.02 -5.83
CA GLY A 262 14.59 1.86 -5.09
C GLY A 262 13.12 1.93 -4.66
N ASP A 263 12.27 2.60 -5.43
CA ASP A 263 10.82 2.48 -5.28
C ASP A 263 10.38 1.07 -5.68
N GLU A 264 9.38 0.53 -5.01
CA GLU A 264 9.07 -0.90 -5.08
C GLU A 264 7.59 -1.21 -5.34
N ILE A 265 7.35 -2.40 -5.92
CA ILE A 265 6.07 -3.11 -5.79
C ILE A 265 6.32 -4.43 -5.06
N ASN A 266 5.50 -4.68 -4.05
CA ASN A 266 5.54 -5.86 -3.21
C ASN A 266 4.23 -6.67 -3.31
N VAL A 267 4.31 -8.00 -3.19
CA VAL A 267 3.17 -8.88 -2.92
C VAL A 267 3.00 -8.97 -1.42
N ILE A 268 1.88 -8.50 -0.90
CA ILE A 268 1.65 -8.38 0.54
C ILE A 268 1.00 -9.64 1.11
N ALA A 269 1.60 -10.16 2.18
CA ALA A 269 1.09 -11.30 2.94
C ALA A 269 1.19 -11.05 4.46
N ALA A 270 0.26 -11.64 5.20
CA ALA A 270 0.24 -11.57 6.65
C ALA A 270 1.50 -12.19 7.27
N GLY A 271 2.03 -11.57 8.32
CA GLY A 271 3.17 -12.10 9.09
C GLY A 271 4.53 -11.89 8.42
N LYS A 272 4.62 -11.12 7.32
CA LYS A 272 5.85 -10.94 6.54
C LYS A 272 6.56 -9.63 6.86
N ASN A 273 7.91 -9.68 6.76
CA ASN A 273 8.83 -8.55 6.87
C ASN A 273 9.31 -8.12 5.49
N TYR A 274 9.07 -6.86 5.10
CA TYR A 274 9.48 -6.28 3.81
C TYR A 274 10.82 -5.53 3.89
N GLY A 275 11.49 -5.63 5.03
CA GLY A 275 12.91 -5.39 5.20
C GLY A 275 13.31 -3.95 5.55
N TRP A 276 12.54 -2.92 5.20
CA TRP A 276 12.94 -1.53 5.49
C TRP A 276 13.22 -1.32 6.99
N PRO A 277 14.33 -0.66 7.40
CA PRO A 277 15.45 -0.15 6.59
C PRO A 277 16.64 -1.13 6.45
N LEU A 278 16.52 -2.37 6.91
CA LEU A 278 17.60 -3.38 6.87
C LEU A 278 17.84 -3.87 5.43
N GLN A 279 16.77 -4.00 4.65
CA GLN A 279 16.78 -4.33 3.24
C GLN A 279 16.21 -3.18 2.43
N SER A 280 16.92 -2.75 1.41
CA SER A 280 16.42 -1.81 0.42
C SER A 280 17.32 -1.73 -0.82
N TYR A 281 16.76 -1.14 -1.89
CA TYR A 281 17.48 -0.83 -3.13
C TYR A 281 17.79 0.66 -3.28
N THR A 282 17.74 1.41 -2.17
CA THR A 282 17.79 2.87 -2.17
C THR A 282 19.10 3.41 -1.60
N LEU A 283 19.38 4.67 -1.94
CA LEU A 283 20.48 5.45 -1.36
C LEU A 283 19.92 6.53 -0.42
N ASP A 284 20.68 6.87 0.59
CA ASP A 284 20.37 8.00 1.47
C ASP A 284 20.43 9.32 0.69
N TYR A 285 19.53 10.25 0.98
CA TYR A 285 19.45 11.53 0.28
C TYR A 285 20.70 12.39 0.49
N SER A 286 21.25 12.42 1.69
CA SER A 286 22.34 13.30 2.08
C SER A 286 23.69 12.69 1.75
N THR A 287 23.92 11.45 2.20
CA THR A 287 25.22 10.78 2.11
C THR A 287 25.44 10.05 0.80
N ARG A 288 24.37 9.73 0.07
CA ARG A 288 24.40 8.86 -1.13
C ARG A 288 24.84 7.42 -0.84
N ALA A 289 25.03 7.06 0.41
CA ALA A 289 25.36 5.69 0.81
C ALA A 289 24.13 4.78 0.66
N PRO A 290 24.32 3.49 0.37
CA PRO A 290 23.23 2.50 0.44
C PRO A 290 22.59 2.48 1.83
N ILE A 291 21.26 2.33 1.87
CA ILE A 291 20.54 2.08 3.12
C ILE A 291 20.26 0.58 3.19
N GLY A 292 20.84 -0.09 4.20
CA GLY A 292 20.69 -1.54 4.35
C GLY A 292 21.39 -2.34 3.23
N MET A 293 20.97 -3.58 3.09
CA MET A 293 21.43 -4.51 2.04
C MET A 293 20.30 -4.79 1.07
N LYS A 294 20.60 -5.25 -0.14
CA LYS A 294 19.57 -5.59 -1.14
C LYS A 294 18.84 -6.90 -0.84
N VAL A 295 19.50 -7.81 -0.13
CA VAL A 295 18.93 -9.09 0.29
C VAL A 295 19.28 -9.33 1.75
N VAL A 296 18.26 -9.58 2.57
CA VAL A 296 18.39 -9.93 3.99
C VAL A 296 17.61 -11.23 4.25
N PRO A 297 18.19 -12.24 4.87
CA PRO A 297 17.46 -13.47 5.21
C PRO A 297 16.24 -13.17 6.09
N GLY A 298 15.10 -13.79 5.76
CA GLY A 298 13.85 -13.60 6.50
C GLY A 298 13.03 -12.38 6.11
N THR A 299 13.44 -11.66 5.06
CA THR A 299 12.66 -10.58 4.45
C THR A 299 12.13 -10.97 3.09
N GLU A 300 11.00 -10.39 2.69
CA GLU A 300 10.40 -10.56 1.38
C GLU A 300 11.08 -9.64 0.36
N GLN A 301 11.27 -10.15 -0.87
CA GLN A 301 11.78 -9.36 -1.98
C GLN A 301 10.65 -8.69 -2.75
N PRO A 302 10.84 -7.44 -3.24
CA PRO A 302 9.89 -6.82 -4.14
C PRO A 302 9.82 -7.57 -5.47
N ILE A 303 8.68 -7.48 -6.16
CA ILE A 303 8.53 -7.98 -7.53
C ILE A 303 8.95 -6.98 -8.59
N VAL A 304 9.04 -5.70 -8.23
CA VAL A 304 9.54 -4.60 -9.07
C VAL A 304 10.37 -3.67 -8.20
N VAL A 305 11.48 -3.21 -8.75
CA VAL A 305 12.28 -2.10 -8.22
C VAL A 305 12.49 -1.07 -9.32
N TRP A 306 12.29 0.22 -9.03
CA TRP A 306 12.53 1.32 -9.95
C TRP A 306 13.66 2.23 -9.47
N THR A 307 14.62 2.46 -10.36
CA THR A 307 15.71 3.45 -10.16
C THR A 307 16.03 4.10 -11.52
N PRO A 308 15.91 5.45 -11.62
CA PRO A 308 15.58 6.42 -10.57
C PRO A 308 14.14 6.28 -10.05
N SER A 309 13.88 6.89 -8.88
CA SER A 309 12.56 6.87 -8.24
C SER A 309 11.50 7.60 -9.09
N PRO A 310 10.42 6.93 -9.53
CA PRO A 310 9.27 7.60 -10.13
C PRO A 310 8.35 8.24 -9.07
N ALA A 311 8.56 7.96 -7.80
CA ALA A 311 7.71 8.30 -6.66
C ALA A 311 6.28 7.75 -6.86
N PRO A 312 6.07 6.43 -6.66
CA PRO A 312 4.78 5.78 -6.88
C PRO A 312 3.69 6.34 -5.97
N SER A 313 2.45 6.30 -6.44
CA SER A 313 1.28 6.85 -5.76
C SER A 313 0.13 5.83 -5.73
N GLY A 314 -1.08 6.16 -6.21
CA GLY A 314 -2.17 5.20 -6.29
C GLY A 314 -1.80 3.96 -7.10
N LEU A 315 -2.40 2.82 -6.75
CA LEU A 315 -2.20 1.54 -7.40
C LEU A 315 -3.56 0.91 -7.73
N ALA A 316 -3.74 0.44 -8.96
CA ALA A 316 -4.92 -0.29 -9.41
C ALA A 316 -4.54 -1.64 -10.00
N PHE A 317 -5.35 -2.67 -9.74
CA PHE A 317 -5.32 -3.94 -10.46
C PHE A 317 -6.44 -3.92 -11.50
N TYR A 318 -6.09 -4.12 -12.78
CA TYR A 318 -7.02 -3.92 -13.88
C TYR A 318 -7.76 -5.20 -14.26
N THR A 319 -9.10 -5.11 -14.26
CA THR A 319 -10.02 -6.19 -14.66
C THR A 319 -11.01 -5.75 -15.73
N GLY A 320 -10.89 -4.49 -16.20
CA GLY A 320 -11.81 -3.88 -17.14
C GLY A 320 -11.75 -4.51 -18.54
N LYS A 321 -12.75 -4.22 -19.36
CA LYS A 321 -12.88 -4.79 -20.71
C LYS A 321 -12.38 -3.86 -21.82
N ALA A 322 -12.13 -2.56 -21.52
CA ALA A 322 -11.71 -1.58 -22.52
C ALA A 322 -10.33 -1.92 -23.13
N PHE A 323 -9.46 -2.57 -22.35
CA PHE A 323 -8.15 -3.05 -22.78
C PHE A 323 -7.99 -4.53 -22.41
N PRO A 324 -8.49 -5.47 -23.22
CA PRO A 324 -8.41 -6.91 -22.90
C PRO A 324 -6.99 -7.39 -22.64
N GLN A 325 -5.99 -6.85 -23.36
CA GLN A 325 -4.58 -7.17 -23.22
C GLN A 325 -3.92 -6.61 -21.93
N TRP A 326 -4.61 -5.74 -21.21
CA TRP A 326 -4.15 -5.18 -19.94
C TRP A 326 -4.76 -5.85 -18.70
N GLN A 327 -5.72 -6.76 -18.90
CA GLN A 327 -6.32 -7.49 -17.79
C GLN A 327 -5.24 -8.26 -16.99
N GLY A 328 -5.34 -8.21 -15.66
CA GLY A 328 -4.35 -8.81 -14.78
C GLY A 328 -3.07 -7.98 -14.59
N SER A 329 -3.01 -6.76 -15.14
CA SER A 329 -1.88 -5.85 -14.90
C SER A 329 -2.13 -4.92 -13.71
N LEU A 330 -1.04 -4.51 -13.07
CA LEU A 330 -1.04 -3.40 -12.11
C LEU A 330 -0.78 -2.07 -12.85
N PHE A 331 -1.41 -1.01 -12.34
CA PHE A 331 -1.21 0.36 -12.82
C PHE A 331 -0.83 1.24 -11.62
N SER A 332 0.42 1.68 -11.58
CA SER A 332 0.98 2.54 -10.54
C SER A 332 1.11 3.96 -11.05
N GLY A 333 0.48 4.92 -10.40
CA GLY A 333 0.72 6.33 -10.66
C GLY A 333 2.12 6.74 -10.21
N SER A 334 2.67 7.79 -10.81
CA SER A 334 3.99 8.31 -10.52
C SER A 334 3.97 9.83 -10.34
N LEU A 335 4.43 10.30 -9.20
CA LEU A 335 4.49 11.74 -8.91
C LEU A 335 5.68 12.41 -9.63
N ALA A 336 6.87 11.85 -9.49
CA ALA A 336 8.08 12.38 -10.11
C ALA A 336 8.20 11.95 -11.59
N GLY A 337 7.78 10.72 -11.91
CA GLY A 337 7.78 10.20 -13.27
C GLY A 337 6.77 10.88 -14.19
N GLN A 338 5.70 11.48 -13.63
CA GLN A 338 4.59 12.11 -14.38
C GLN A 338 3.94 11.15 -15.39
N ASP A 339 3.84 9.89 -14.99
CA ASP A 339 3.33 8.80 -15.80
C ASP A 339 2.44 7.85 -14.98
N VAL A 340 1.83 6.90 -15.65
CA VAL A 340 1.28 5.68 -15.06
C VAL A 340 2.12 4.52 -15.55
N ARG A 341 2.62 3.69 -14.64
CA ARG A 341 3.42 2.49 -14.94
C ARG A 341 2.55 1.26 -14.93
N ARG A 342 2.41 0.61 -16.08
CA ARG A 342 1.76 -0.69 -16.20
C ARG A 342 2.79 -1.79 -15.91
N VAL A 343 2.43 -2.71 -15.01
CA VAL A 343 3.22 -3.91 -14.73
C VAL A 343 2.36 -5.12 -15.06
N GLN A 344 2.74 -5.83 -16.10
CA GLN A 344 2.04 -7.05 -16.54
C GLN A 344 2.48 -8.23 -15.69
N LEU A 345 1.49 -9.00 -15.23
CA LEU A 345 1.71 -10.19 -14.41
C LEU A 345 1.21 -11.43 -15.14
N ASP A 346 1.89 -12.56 -14.93
CA ASP A 346 1.35 -13.87 -15.27
C ASP A 346 0.37 -14.39 -14.20
N ALA A 347 -0.20 -15.57 -14.40
CA ALA A 347 -1.15 -16.19 -13.47
C ALA A 347 -0.53 -16.50 -12.09
N GLN A 348 0.78 -16.65 -12.01
CA GLN A 348 1.54 -16.87 -10.79
C GLN A 348 1.87 -15.56 -10.05
N GLY A 349 1.62 -14.39 -10.69
CA GLY A 349 1.92 -13.06 -10.17
C GLY A 349 3.35 -12.61 -10.46
N LYS A 350 4.07 -13.30 -11.35
CA LYS A 350 5.40 -12.91 -11.79
C LYS A 350 5.30 -11.80 -12.84
N VAL A 351 6.17 -10.81 -12.76
CA VAL A 351 6.27 -9.72 -13.73
C VAL A 351 6.79 -10.24 -15.07
N THR A 352 6.03 -10.00 -16.14
CA THR A 352 6.37 -10.39 -17.52
C THR A 352 6.75 -9.23 -18.42
N ALA A 353 6.20 -8.03 -18.14
CA ALA A 353 6.52 -6.82 -18.86
C ALA A 353 6.20 -5.57 -18.03
N GLN A 354 6.81 -4.45 -18.40
CA GLN A 354 6.49 -3.13 -17.84
C GLN A 354 6.39 -2.12 -19.00
N GLU A 355 5.45 -1.17 -18.87
CA GLU A 355 5.26 -0.10 -19.87
C GLU A 355 4.92 1.23 -19.19
N LEU A 356 5.25 2.33 -19.88
CA LEU A 356 4.93 3.70 -19.45
C LEU A 356 3.73 4.25 -20.21
N LEU A 357 2.84 4.90 -19.51
CA LEU A 357 1.75 5.72 -20.02
C LEU A 357 2.03 7.18 -19.61
N PRO A 358 2.71 8.00 -20.42
CA PRO A 358 3.02 9.38 -20.09
C PRO A 358 1.75 10.20 -19.88
N VAL A 359 1.66 10.90 -18.72
CA VAL A 359 0.57 11.81 -18.38
C VAL A 359 1.01 13.27 -18.54
N GLY A 360 2.32 13.54 -18.36
CA GLY A 360 2.88 14.89 -18.38
C GLY A 360 2.55 15.74 -17.15
N LYS A 361 1.98 15.14 -16.12
CA LYS A 361 1.63 15.74 -14.85
C LYS A 361 1.88 14.74 -13.72
N ARG A 362 2.15 15.23 -12.53
CA ARG A 362 2.28 14.40 -11.33
C ARG A 362 0.98 13.62 -11.12
N VAL A 363 1.06 12.30 -11.07
CA VAL A 363 -0.09 11.43 -10.83
C VAL A 363 -0.21 11.13 -9.35
N ARG A 364 -1.37 11.47 -8.74
CA ARG A 364 -1.63 11.25 -7.31
C ARG A 364 -2.37 9.95 -7.03
N ASP A 365 -3.36 9.62 -7.83
CA ASP A 365 -4.13 8.39 -7.64
C ASP A 365 -4.46 7.74 -8.98
N VAL A 366 -4.52 6.42 -8.99
CA VAL A 366 -4.96 5.61 -10.12
C VAL A 366 -5.93 4.57 -9.59
N ARG A 367 -7.16 4.53 -10.12
CA ARG A 367 -8.17 3.54 -9.74
C ARG A 367 -8.98 3.08 -10.95
N GLN A 368 -9.45 1.84 -10.90
CA GLN A 368 -10.47 1.36 -11.79
C GLN A 368 -11.85 1.77 -11.27
N GLY A 369 -12.63 2.44 -12.10
CA GLY A 369 -14.01 2.80 -11.79
C GLY A 369 -14.97 1.61 -11.94
N PRO A 370 -16.22 1.76 -11.47
CA PRO A 370 -17.25 0.72 -11.58
C PRO A 370 -17.64 0.41 -13.04
N ASP A 371 -17.35 1.33 -13.96
CA ASP A 371 -17.50 1.16 -15.42
C ASP A 371 -16.32 0.36 -16.05
N GLY A 372 -15.34 -0.07 -15.25
CA GLY A 372 -14.17 -0.79 -15.70
C GLY A 372 -13.10 0.07 -16.37
N GLN A 373 -13.24 1.39 -16.38
CA GLN A 373 -12.24 2.32 -16.92
C GLN A 373 -11.18 2.64 -15.87
N LEU A 374 -9.97 3.03 -16.33
CA LEU A 374 -8.92 3.53 -15.46
C LEU A 374 -9.02 5.06 -15.34
N TYR A 375 -9.10 5.53 -14.11
CA TYR A 375 -9.12 6.95 -13.78
C TYR A 375 -7.81 7.37 -13.14
N VAL A 376 -7.36 8.57 -13.47
CA VAL A 376 -6.10 9.17 -13.01
C VAL A 376 -6.39 10.52 -12.40
N LEU A 377 -5.92 10.75 -11.17
CA LEU A 377 -6.04 12.01 -10.47
C LEU A 377 -4.66 12.68 -10.42
N THR A 378 -4.57 13.95 -10.83
CA THR A 378 -3.26 14.64 -10.86
C THR A 378 -2.98 15.39 -9.55
N ASP A 379 -1.68 15.54 -9.20
CA ASP A 379 -1.18 16.18 -7.97
C ASP A 379 -0.86 17.66 -8.25
N GLU A 380 -1.90 18.49 -8.37
CA GLU A 380 -1.79 19.92 -8.64
C GLU A 380 -2.63 20.71 -7.64
N ALA A 381 -2.39 22.01 -7.49
CA ALA A 381 -3.23 22.89 -6.66
C ALA A 381 -4.70 22.89 -7.12
N LYS A 382 -4.92 22.75 -8.44
CA LYS A 382 -6.21 22.53 -9.09
C LYS A 382 -6.06 21.29 -9.98
N GLY A 383 -6.16 20.11 -9.38
CA GLY A 383 -5.95 18.84 -10.05
C GLY A 383 -6.98 18.52 -11.11
N SER A 384 -6.62 17.61 -11.99
CA SER A 384 -7.48 17.11 -13.08
C SER A 384 -7.83 15.65 -12.80
N LEU A 385 -9.06 15.27 -13.14
CA LEU A 385 -9.48 13.88 -13.29
C LEU A 385 -9.41 13.51 -14.76
N LEU A 386 -8.57 12.54 -15.05
CA LEU A 386 -8.36 12.02 -16.40
C LEU A 386 -8.86 10.58 -16.46
N ARG A 387 -9.14 10.09 -17.68
CA ARG A 387 -9.50 8.71 -17.96
C ARG A 387 -8.60 8.16 -19.06
N ILE A 388 -8.12 6.93 -18.88
CA ILE A 388 -7.35 6.20 -19.87
C ILE A 388 -8.35 5.41 -20.74
N VAL A 389 -8.36 5.69 -22.04
CA VAL A 389 -9.28 5.07 -23.00
C VAL A 389 -8.53 4.55 -24.23
N PRO A 390 -9.08 3.59 -24.97
CA PRO A 390 -8.53 3.16 -26.26
C PRO A 390 -8.40 4.33 -27.25
N ARG A 391 -7.38 4.28 -28.09
CA ARG A 391 -7.13 5.27 -29.15
C ARG A 391 -7.99 4.97 -30.35
#